data_b3128fbfc1fcd23691c519d66d548ade
#
_entry.id   b3128fbfc1fcd23691c519d66d548ade
#
_cell.length_a   1.000
_cell.length_b   1.000
_cell.length_c   1.000
_cell.angle_alpha   90.00
_cell.angle_beta   90.00
_cell.angle_gamma   90.00
#
_symmetry.space_group_name_H-M   'P 1'
#
loop_
_entity.id
_entity.type
_entity.pdbx_description
1 polymer ?
#
loop_
_entity_poly.entity_id
_entity_poly.type
_entity_poly.pdbx_seq_one_letter_code
_entity_poly.pdbx_strand_id
1 'polypeptide(L)'
;LEALPRFGRGAVWLPCCGKRIHEECAEHFKRSRCSKNCPMCRAPVASDEQQHTRALRWARKGKAWAMFTVGSDFDLGRGISASKEMARLWYEKAAEQGYAKAQFNLGAMHYNGEGGLPVSKEKARLLYEKAAEQEHPDAQYNLGCMHSKGEGGLPVSKEKARLLYEK
;
A
#
# COMPACT_ATOMS: atom_id res chain seq x y z
N LEU A 1 18.21 -10.66 -25.92
CA LEU A 1 17.20 -9.76 -25.29
C LEU A 1 16.02 -10.63 -24.93
N GLU A 2 16.11 -11.33 -23.79
CA GLU A 2 14.98 -12.05 -23.23
C GLU A 2 13.93 -11.03 -22.79
N ALA A 3 12.72 -11.20 -23.29
CA ALA A 3 11.57 -10.39 -22.93
C ALA A 3 11.35 -10.52 -21.42
N LEU A 4 11.47 -9.42 -20.69
CA LEU A 4 11.12 -9.36 -19.29
C LEU A 4 9.66 -9.84 -19.12
N PRO A 5 9.36 -10.73 -18.16
CA PRO A 5 8.02 -11.22 -17.96
C PRO A 5 7.07 -10.04 -17.73
N ARG A 6 5.88 -10.10 -18.34
CA ARG A 6 4.81 -9.12 -18.14
C ARG A 6 4.54 -9.00 -16.64
N PHE A 7 4.80 -7.83 -16.09
CA PHE A 7 4.62 -7.55 -14.67
C PHE A 7 3.14 -7.66 -14.31
N GLY A 8 2.76 -8.83 -13.81
CA GLY A 8 1.49 -9.08 -13.17
C GLY A 8 1.43 -8.48 -11.76
N ARG A 9 0.36 -8.78 -11.05
CA ARG A 9 0.11 -8.46 -9.63
C ARG A 9 1.38 -8.65 -8.79
N GLY A 10 1.65 -7.77 -7.85
CA GLY A 10 2.75 -7.90 -6.91
C GLY A 10 4.10 -7.32 -7.36
N ALA A 11 4.11 -6.12 -7.92
CA ALA A 11 5.36 -5.43 -8.19
C ALA A 11 5.69 -4.38 -7.14
N VAL A 12 6.95 -4.37 -6.71
CA VAL A 12 7.50 -3.45 -5.72
C VAL A 12 8.34 -2.38 -6.38
N TRP A 13 8.19 -1.14 -5.95
CA TRP A 13 9.02 -0.04 -6.40
C TRP A 13 10.26 0.10 -5.53
N LEU A 14 11.41 0.28 -6.15
CA LEU A 14 12.67 0.45 -5.45
C LEU A 14 12.94 1.94 -5.18
N PRO A 15 13.01 2.35 -3.91
CA PRO A 15 13.16 3.77 -3.55
C PRO A 15 14.43 4.43 -4.09
N CYS A 16 15.49 3.64 -4.31
CA CYS A 16 16.79 4.14 -4.77
C CYS A 16 16.77 4.63 -6.22
N CYS A 17 16.00 4.00 -7.11
CA CYS A 17 15.99 4.29 -8.54
C CYS A 17 14.59 4.42 -9.15
N GLY A 18 13.53 4.20 -8.37
CA GLY A 18 12.15 4.25 -8.85
C GLY A 18 11.80 3.18 -9.88
N LYS A 19 12.60 2.14 -10.03
CA LYS A 19 12.31 1.02 -10.93
C LYS A 19 11.43 -0.01 -10.26
N ARG A 20 10.59 -0.65 -11.05
CA ARG A 20 9.65 -1.67 -10.63
C ARG A 20 10.27 -3.06 -10.78
N ILE A 21 10.14 -3.89 -9.76
CA ILE A 21 10.53 -5.31 -9.80
C ILE A 21 9.38 -6.17 -9.29
N HIS A 22 9.37 -7.43 -9.68
CA HIS A 22 8.39 -8.38 -9.17
C HIS A 22 8.57 -8.60 -7.67
N GLU A 23 7.49 -8.77 -6.91
CA GLU A 23 7.52 -8.89 -5.45
C GLU A 23 8.32 -10.11 -4.99
N GLU A 24 8.17 -11.24 -5.67
CA GLU A 24 8.96 -12.46 -5.40
C GLU A 24 10.46 -12.24 -5.61
N CYS A 25 10.84 -11.46 -6.62
CA CYS A 25 12.24 -11.09 -6.84
C CYS A 25 12.75 -10.18 -5.73
N ALA A 26 11.91 -9.28 -5.20
CA ALA A 26 12.26 -8.43 -4.07
C ALA A 26 12.46 -9.25 -2.79
N GLU A 27 11.58 -10.23 -2.53
CA GLU A 27 11.70 -11.12 -1.37
C GLU A 27 12.90 -12.07 -1.49
N HIS A 28 13.14 -12.65 -2.67
CA HIS A 28 14.34 -13.45 -2.91
C HIS A 28 15.61 -12.63 -2.68
N PHE A 29 15.61 -11.39 -3.14
CA PHE A 29 16.72 -10.46 -2.94
C PHE A 29 16.94 -10.11 -1.47
N LYS A 30 15.89 -9.91 -0.68
CA LYS A 30 15.98 -9.68 0.77
C LYS A 30 16.51 -10.91 1.51
N ARG A 31 16.11 -12.13 1.10
CA ARG A 31 16.54 -13.40 1.72
C ARG A 31 17.97 -13.81 1.35
N SER A 32 18.42 -13.44 0.15
CA SER A 32 19.79 -13.73 -0.27
C SER A 32 20.74 -12.76 0.46
N ARG A 33 21.51 -13.28 1.42
CA ARG A 33 22.55 -12.53 2.14
C ARG A 33 23.62 -11.87 1.23
N CYS A 34 23.49 -12.00 -0.08
CA CYS A 34 24.45 -11.54 -1.08
C CYS A 34 24.30 -10.08 -1.50
N SER A 35 23.28 -9.35 -1.03
CA SER A 35 23.01 -8.04 -1.63
C SER A 35 23.11 -6.90 -0.64
N LYS A 36 24.31 -6.39 -0.51
CA LYS A 36 24.53 -5.05 0.04
C LYS A 36 24.07 -3.94 -0.92
N ASN A 37 23.58 -4.28 -2.13
CA ASN A 37 23.27 -3.33 -3.20
C ASN A 37 21.91 -3.59 -3.83
N CYS A 38 21.24 -2.54 -4.32
CA CYS A 38 20.01 -2.63 -5.10
C CYS A 38 20.22 -3.48 -6.38
N PRO A 39 19.33 -4.45 -6.71
CA PRO A 39 19.49 -5.30 -7.88
C PRO A 39 19.44 -4.53 -9.20
N MET A 40 18.80 -3.37 -9.23
CA MET A 40 18.56 -2.60 -10.44
C MET A 40 19.57 -1.48 -10.67
N CYS A 41 19.99 -0.77 -9.65
CA CYS A 41 20.93 0.36 -9.78
C CYS A 41 22.25 0.12 -9.04
N ARG A 42 22.41 -1.04 -8.38
CA ARG A 42 23.58 -1.44 -7.60
C ARG A 42 23.97 -0.47 -6.47
N ALA A 43 23.09 0.48 -6.14
CA ALA A 43 23.31 1.35 -4.99
C ALA A 43 23.33 0.53 -3.69
N PRO A 44 24.17 0.88 -2.70
CA PRO A 44 24.18 0.24 -1.40
C PRO A 44 22.80 0.22 -0.75
N VAL A 45 22.48 -0.83 0.01
CA VAL A 45 21.26 -0.87 0.82
C VAL A 45 21.38 0.26 1.84
N ALA A 46 20.46 1.19 1.74
CA ALA A 46 20.44 2.38 2.56
C ALA A 46 19.82 2.08 3.93
N SER A 47 20.19 2.86 4.96
CA SER A 47 19.46 2.88 6.23
C SER A 47 18.01 3.31 6.01
N ASP A 48 17.13 3.04 6.97
CA ASP A 48 15.70 3.41 6.89
C ASP A 48 15.53 4.92 6.67
N GLU A 49 16.31 5.75 7.34
CA GLU A 49 16.32 7.19 7.14
C GLU A 49 16.70 7.58 5.71
N GLN A 50 17.73 6.94 5.16
CA GLN A 50 18.14 7.18 3.77
C GLN A 50 17.09 6.67 2.77
N GLN A 51 16.42 5.55 3.08
CA GLN A 51 15.32 5.03 2.27
C GLN A 51 14.13 5.98 2.28
N HIS A 52 13.75 6.49 3.46
CA HIS A 52 12.71 7.52 3.61
C HIS A 52 13.04 8.76 2.77
N THR A 53 14.26 9.31 2.91
CA THR A 53 14.69 10.48 2.14
C THR A 53 14.61 10.23 0.62
N ARG A 54 14.98 9.05 0.15
CA ARG A 54 14.87 8.67 -1.27
C ARG A 54 13.42 8.55 -1.72
N ALA A 55 12.54 7.93 -0.91
CA ALA A 55 11.11 7.84 -1.18
C ALA A 55 10.48 9.24 -1.26
N LEU A 56 10.85 10.13 -0.34
CA LEU A 56 10.36 11.52 -0.30
C LEU A 56 10.72 12.30 -1.58
N ARG A 57 11.91 12.06 -2.16
CA ARG A 57 12.30 12.65 -3.46
C ARG A 57 11.35 12.24 -4.59
N TRP A 58 10.94 10.97 -4.64
CA TRP A 58 10.02 10.47 -5.64
C TRP A 58 8.57 10.90 -5.36
N ALA A 59 8.18 10.96 -4.11
CA ALA A 59 6.88 11.47 -3.70
C ALA A 59 6.68 12.94 -4.13
N ARG A 60 7.71 13.77 -3.96
CA ARG A 60 7.72 15.18 -4.44
C ARG A 60 7.61 15.27 -5.97
N LYS A 61 8.03 14.25 -6.71
CA LYS A 61 7.83 14.13 -8.17
C LYS A 61 6.46 13.57 -8.56
N GLY A 62 5.54 13.46 -7.62
CA GLY A 62 4.17 13.01 -7.87
C GLY A 62 4.01 11.50 -8.02
N LYS A 63 4.96 10.66 -7.61
CA LYS A 63 4.84 9.21 -7.75
C LYS A 63 4.01 8.60 -6.63
N ALA A 64 2.83 8.06 -6.96
CA ALA A 64 1.88 7.50 -5.98
C ALA A 64 2.50 6.40 -5.10
N TRP A 65 3.28 5.47 -5.68
CA TRP A 65 3.97 4.44 -4.92
C TRP A 65 4.92 5.01 -3.86
N ALA A 66 5.57 6.13 -4.16
CA ALA A 66 6.51 6.77 -3.24
C ALA A 66 5.75 7.54 -2.15
N MET A 67 4.64 8.18 -2.48
CA MET A 67 3.73 8.79 -1.50
C MET A 67 3.23 7.75 -0.52
N PHE A 68 2.79 6.59 -1.01
CA PHE A 68 2.41 5.46 -0.15
C PHE A 68 3.57 5.01 0.74
N THR A 69 4.79 4.88 0.19
CA THR A 69 5.98 4.47 0.97
C THR A 69 6.26 5.47 2.09
N VAL A 70 6.25 6.78 1.79
CA VAL A 70 6.43 7.84 2.79
C VAL A 70 5.31 7.78 3.86
N GLY A 71 4.06 7.57 3.46
CA GLY A 71 2.95 7.37 4.39
C GLY A 71 3.19 6.17 5.32
N SER A 72 3.63 5.05 4.75
CA SER A 72 3.95 3.84 5.53
C SER A 72 5.15 4.03 6.47
N ASP A 73 6.13 4.86 6.08
CA ASP A 73 7.25 5.18 6.95
C ASP A 73 6.80 5.99 8.17
N PHE A 74 5.90 6.96 7.97
CA PHE A 74 5.28 7.70 9.09
C PHE A 74 4.38 6.80 9.95
N ASP A 75 3.64 5.89 9.34
CA ASP A 75 2.75 4.97 10.05
C ASP A 75 3.51 4.04 10.99
N LEU A 76 4.66 3.54 10.54
CA LEU A 76 5.49 2.54 11.24
C LEU A 76 6.71 3.14 11.94
N GLY A 77 6.99 4.43 11.81
CA GLY A 77 8.18 5.07 12.36
C GLY A 77 9.48 4.59 11.72
N ARG A 78 9.49 4.28 10.41
CA ARG A 78 10.68 3.79 9.71
C ARG A 78 11.55 4.94 9.21
N GLY A 79 12.68 5.12 9.85
CA GLY A 79 13.64 6.19 9.53
C GLY A 79 13.14 7.60 9.83
N ILE A 80 12.01 7.73 10.51
CA ILE A 80 11.40 8.99 10.97
C ILE A 80 10.50 8.70 12.17
N SER A 81 10.19 9.72 12.97
CA SER A 81 9.23 9.59 14.07
C SER A 81 7.83 9.23 13.53
N ALA A 82 7.18 8.24 14.16
CA ALA A 82 5.84 7.83 13.77
C ALA A 82 4.83 8.96 13.95
N SER A 83 3.92 9.12 12.98
CA SER A 83 2.77 10.02 13.05
C SER A 83 1.66 9.51 12.13
N LYS A 84 0.55 9.11 12.73
CA LYS A 84 -0.66 8.68 12.01
C LYS A 84 -1.26 9.80 11.16
N GLU A 85 -1.19 11.04 11.62
CA GLU A 85 -1.65 12.23 10.89
C GLU A 85 -0.85 12.45 9.60
N MET A 86 0.47 12.36 9.70
CA MET A 86 1.33 12.48 8.52
C MET A 86 1.16 11.30 7.57
N ALA A 87 1.01 10.09 8.08
CA ALA A 87 0.71 8.90 7.29
C ALA A 87 -0.57 9.10 6.48
N ARG A 88 -1.65 9.57 7.13
CA ARG A 88 -2.93 9.88 6.49
C ARG A 88 -2.76 10.83 5.31
N LEU A 89 -2.10 11.97 5.52
CA LEU A 89 -1.90 12.99 4.46
C LEU A 89 -1.19 12.42 3.23
N TRP A 90 -0.23 11.54 3.43
CA TRP A 90 0.48 10.90 2.34
C TRP A 90 -0.34 9.78 1.67
N TYR A 91 -1.12 9.02 2.45
CA TYR A 91 -2.05 8.03 1.89
C TYR A 91 -3.17 8.69 1.09
N GLU A 92 -3.72 9.84 1.54
CA GLU A 92 -4.71 10.62 0.79
C GLU A 92 -4.18 10.98 -0.60
N LYS A 93 -2.98 11.57 -0.68
CA LYS A 93 -2.35 11.93 -1.96
C LYS A 93 -2.12 10.73 -2.89
N ALA A 94 -1.73 9.59 -2.33
CA ALA A 94 -1.53 8.38 -3.12
C ALA A 94 -2.87 7.75 -3.56
N ALA A 95 -3.88 7.77 -2.69
CA ALA A 95 -5.21 7.24 -2.96
C ALA A 95 -5.96 8.06 -4.02
N GLU A 96 -5.79 9.38 -4.04
CA GLU A 96 -6.29 10.27 -5.10
C GLU A 96 -5.75 9.90 -6.48
N GLN A 97 -4.52 9.39 -6.55
CA GLN A 97 -3.92 8.87 -7.78
C GLN A 97 -4.32 7.42 -8.08
N GLY A 98 -5.26 6.86 -7.34
CA GLY A 98 -5.76 5.51 -7.55
C GLY A 98 -4.84 4.40 -7.00
N TYR A 99 -3.87 4.68 -6.14
CA TYR A 99 -2.97 3.65 -5.62
C TYR A 99 -3.68 2.72 -4.62
N ALA A 100 -3.94 1.47 -5.02
CA ALA A 100 -4.78 0.54 -4.27
C ALA A 100 -4.34 0.32 -2.81
N LYS A 101 -3.03 0.17 -2.56
CA LYS A 101 -2.51 -0.01 -1.19
C LYS A 101 -2.76 1.22 -0.31
N ALA A 102 -2.75 2.42 -0.89
CA ALA A 102 -3.06 3.64 -0.15
C ALA A 102 -4.57 3.78 0.10
N GLN A 103 -5.41 3.41 -0.87
CA GLN A 103 -6.86 3.35 -0.69
C GLN A 103 -7.23 2.38 0.43
N PHE A 104 -6.60 1.20 0.47
CA PHE A 104 -6.80 0.24 1.54
C PHE A 104 -6.40 0.80 2.91
N ASN A 105 -5.18 1.34 3.05
CA ASN A 105 -4.72 1.87 4.34
C ASN A 105 -5.54 3.06 4.80
N LEU A 106 -5.91 3.97 3.90
CA LEU A 106 -6.80 5.08 4.22
C LEU A 106 -8.20 4.58 4.63
N GLY A 107 -8.69 3.52 4.00
CA GLY A 107 -9.91 2.83 4.39
C GLY A 107 -9.84 2.29 5.82
N ALA A 108 -8.73 1.64 6.18
CA ALA A 108 -8.49 1.15 7.53
C ALA A 108 -8.45 2.31 8.57
N MET A 109 -7.82 3.42 8.21
CA MET A 109 -7.79 4.60 9.08
C MET A 109 -9.19 5.19 9.30
N HIS A 110 -10.05 5.24 8.28
CA HIS A 110 -11.46 5.64 8.45
C HIS A 110 -12.26 4.62 9.26
N TYR A 111 -11.99 3.33 9.09
CA TYR A 111 -12.67 2.28 9.84
C TYR A 111 -12.37 2.35 11.34
N ASN A 112 -11.10 2.65 11.70
CA ASN A 112 -10.62 2.70 13.08
C ASN A 112 -10.70 4.10 13.72
N GLY A 113 -10.84 5.17 12.93
CA GLY A 113 -10.75 6.55 13.43
C GLY A 113 -9.32 6.97 13.74
N GLU A 114 -8.35 6.59 12.91
CA GLU A 114 -6.93 6.90 13.10
C GLU A 114 -6.51 8.17 12.34
N GLY A 115 -5.37 8.74 12.74
CA GLY A 115 -4.77 9.92 12.08
C GLY A 115 -5.64 11.17 12.14
N GLY A 116 -6.41 11.34 13.23
CA GLY A 116 -7.32 12.48 13.42
C GLY A 116 -8.62 12.38 12.62
N LEU A 117 -8.91 11.21 12.03
CA LEU A 117 -10.17 10.98 11.33
C LEU A 117 -11.26 10.51 12.28
N PRO A 118 -12.52 10.94 12.09
CA PRO A 118 -13.63 10.28 12.76
C PRO A 118 -13.84 8.88 12.19
N VAL A 119 -14.31 7.95 13.03
CA VAL A 119 -14.74 6.62 12.58
C VAL A 119 -15.84 6.78 11.53
N SER A 120 -15.62 6.21 10.34
CA SER A 120 -16.63 6.16 9.28
C SER A 120 -16.49 4.87 8.48
N LYS A 121 -17.35 3.91 8.79
CA LYS A 121 -17.40 2.64 8.07
C LYS A 121 -17.88 2.81 6.62
N GLU A 122 -18.69 3.82 6.34
CA GLU A 122 -19.14 4.16 4.98
C GLU A 122 -17.97 4.61 4.10
N LYS A 123 -17.12 5.51 4.61
CA LYS A 123 -15.92 5.96 3.88
C LYS A 123 -14.91 4.82 3.72
N ALA A 124 -14.73 4.02 4.77
CA ALA A 124 -13.87 2.84 4.71
C ALA A 124 -14.33 1.87 3.61
N ARG A 125 -15.64 1.57 3.54
CA ARG A 125 -16.23 0.75 2.50
C ARG A 125 -15.90 1.26 1.10
N LEU A 126 -16.17 2.53 0.81
CA LEU A 126 -15.91 3.14 -0.51
C LEU A 126 -14.44 3.03 -0.92
N LEU A 127 -13.52 3.16 0.03
CA LEU A 127 -12.09 3.02 -0.22
C LEU A 127 -11.68 1.55 -0.43
N TYR A 128 -12.27 0.63 0.33
CA TYR A 128 -12.05 -0.81 0.12
C TYR A 128 -12.64 -1.28 -1.21
N GLU A 129 -13.81 -0.77 -1.64
CA GLU A 129 -14.38 -1.05 -2.96
C GLU A 129 -13.41 -0.68 -4.08
N LYS A 130 -12.87 0.56 -4.05
CA LYS A 130 -11.88 1.03 -5.04
C LYS A 130 -10.60 0.20 -5.05
N ALA A 131 -10.12 -0.23 -3.89
CA ALA A 131 -8.94 -1.09 -3.80
C ALA A 131 -9.25 -2.52 -4.25
N ALA A 132 -10.43 -3.06 -3.94
CA ALA A 132 -10.89 -4.38 -4.34
C ALA A 132 -11.11 -4.50 -5.86
N GLU A 133 -11.58 -3.44 -6.52
CA GLU A 133 -11.66 -3.34 -7.99
C GLU A 133 -10.28 -3.49 -8.66
N GLN A 134 -9.22 -3.10 -7.95
CA GLN A 134 -7.83 -3.28 -8.37
C GLN A 134 -7.25 -4.61 -7.85
N GLU A 135 -8.11 -5.53 -7.45
CA GLU A 135 -7.75 -6.88 -6.99
C GLU A 135 -6.84 -6.89 -5.75
N HIS A 136 -6.96 -5.88 -4.86
CA HIS A 136 -6.23 -5.85 -3.60
C HIS A 136 -6.82 -6.89 -2.62
N PRO A 137 -6.07 -7.94 -2.23
CA PRO A 137 -6.66 -9.08 -1.50
C PRO A 137 -7.19 -8.69 -0.12
N ASP A 138 -6.44 -7.87 0.64
CA ASP A 138 -6.89 -7.45 1.98
C ASP A 138 -8.12 -6.54 1.90
N ALA A 139 -8.29 -5.78 0.83
CA ALA A 139 -9.48 -4.96 0.61
C ALA A 139 -10.70 -5.83 0.27
N GLN A 140 -10.52 -6.87 -0.55
CA GLN A 140 -11.57 -7.85 -0.84
C GLN A 140 -11.99 -8.57 0.44
N TYR A 141 -11.04 -9.00 1.26
CA TYR A 141 -11.32 -9.64 2.54
C TYR A 141 -12.11 -8.72 3.48
N ASN A 142 -11.64 -7.46 3.69
CA ASN A 142 -12.32 -6.52 4.57
C ASN A 142 -13.72 -6.17 4.06
N LEU A 143 -13.89 -6.00 2.76
CA LEU A 143 -15.20 -5.77 2.16
C LEU A 143 -16.13 -6.99 2.35
N GLY A 144 -15.59 -8.20 2.26
CA GLY A 144 -16.31 -9.44 2.59
C GLY A 144 -16.79 -9.46 4.05
N CYS A 145 -15.92 -9.06 4.99
CA CYS A 145 -16.28 -8.91 6.40
C CYS A 145 -17.40 -7.90 6.60
N MET A 146 -17.34 -6.75 5.90
CA MET A 146 -18.37 -5.71 5.98
C MET A 146 -19.71 -6.21 5.44
N HIS A 147 -19.73 -6.95 4.32
CA HIS A 147 -20.97 -7.61 3.83
C HIS A 147 -21.51 -8.65 4.80
N SER A 148 -20.64 -9.43 5.44
CA SER A 148 -21.07 -10.43 6.42
C SER A 148 -21.74 -9.82 7.64
N LYS A 149 -21.29 -8.62 8.06
CA LYS A 149 -21.79 -7.92 9.26
C LYS A 149 -22.85 -6.87 8.97
N GLY A 150 -23.04 -6.46 7.71
CA GLY A 150 -23.91 -5.35 7.35
C GLY A 150 -23.34 -3.98 7.75
N GLU A 151 -22.02 -3.80 7.67
CA GLU A 151 -21.34 -2.56 8.05
C GLU A 151 -21.20 -1.58 6.87
N GLY A 152 -21.03 -0.29 7.17
CA GLY A 152 -20.81 0.76 6.17
C GLY A 152 -22.01 0.97 5.24
N GLY A 153 -23.24 0.77 5.74
CA GLY A 153 -24.48 0.91 4.98
C GLY A 153 -24.78 -0.26 4.04
N LEU A 154 -24.06 -1.37 4.17
CA LEU A 154 -24.30 -2.58 3.37
C LEU A 154 -25.40 -3.44 4.01
N PRO A 155 -26.25 -4.10 3.21
CA PRO A 155 -27.09 -5.16 3.72
C PRO A 155 -26.25 -6.39 4.09
N VAL A 156 -26.65 -7.12 5.13
CA VAL A 156 -26.00 -8.40 5.49
C VAL A 156 -26.15 -9.38 4.33
N SER A 157 -25.04 -9.87 3.82
CA SER A 157 -25.02 -10.85 2.73
C SER A 157 -23.82 -11.79 2.86
N LYS A 158 -24.09 -12.99 3.36
CA LYS A 158 -23.08 -14.07 3.47
C LYS A 158 -22.62 -14.56 2.09
N GLU A 159 -23.50 -14.49 1.10
CA GLU A 159 -23.18 -14.91 -0.27
C GLU A 159 -22.15 -13.96 -0.91
N LYS A 160 -22.39 -12.64 -0.83
CA LYS A 160 -21.41 -11.64 -1.32
C LYS A 160 -20.08 -11.73 -0.57
N ALA A 161 -20.13 -11.95 0.74
CA ALA A 161 -18.91 -12.14 1.54
C ALA A 161 -18.11 -13.35 1.03
N ARG A 162 -18.75 -14.50 0.78
CA ARG A 162 -18.11 -15.70 0.23
C ARG A 162 -17.45 -15.43 -1.12
N LEU A 163 -18.17 -14.79 -2.05
CA LEU A 163 -17.64 -14.46 -3.37
C LEU A 163 -16.41 -13.54 -3.33
N LEU A 164 -16.31 -12.70 -2.30
CA LEU A 164 -15.15 -11.81 -2.11
C LEU A 164 -13.95 -12.55 -1.49
N TYR A 165 -14.18 -13.59 -0.70
CA TYR A 165 -13.10 -14.42 -0.12
C TYR A 165 -12.51 -15.42 -1.12
N GLU A 166 -13.26 -15.80 -2.16
CA GLU A 166 -12.84 -16.76 -3.19
C GLU A 166 -12.01 -16.11 -4.32
N LYS A 167 -11.83 -14.79 -4.29
CA LYS A 167 -11.03 -14.03 -5.27
C LYS A 167 -9.58 -13.87 -4.82
#